data_29c5bc2618a8c0b8179d20c9a4294312
#
_entry.id   29c5bc2618a8c0b8179d20c9a4294312
#
_cell.length_a   1.000
_cell.length_b   1.000
_cell.length_c   1.000
_cell.angle_alpha   90.00
_cell.angle_beta   90.00
_cell.angle_gamma   90.00
#
_symmetry.space_group_name_H-M   'P 1'
#
loop_
_entity.id
_entity.type
_entity.pdbx_description
1 polymer ?
#
loop_
_entity_poly.entity_id
_entity_poly.type
_entity_poly.pdbx_seq_one_letter_code
_entity_poly.pdbx_strand_id
1 'polypeptide(L)'
;ADNGDRRRQVVHELENGLIEYIITVDIFNEGIDIPCVNQVVFLRNTQSAIVYIQQLGRGLRKYPGKEYVEVLDFIGNYKNNYMIPIALTGDNSYSKDQARDTVDIEPTVGLSTIAFDEVAKERIYESLSKVKLDGLANLRDAYQNIKRRVGRIPMLSDFLKMDSVDPQILATVVKPRNYNRFLLKMGEPVEVTDYEDQALSLISVELLNGKRRHELILLRLLLQRSVVKEADYVRELKEAGCYVNEATLNSVRQVLSLQYYAERAYPSRASYGGVALVNYDPDQKNYQMGEQLAQALTKRGWFYQLWSDTIETGLLRAERYQANEQFTIGERYTRRDAVRLINNPYDMNGQLVSGYRFTSEETGLKEAIIFVTYKKAKNIRKEINYNNRFINDHVLHYYTKNSDIKLDSANVVKFMGGEYKLRLFVQKSGAIDETEFYYLGTCRYLNNSVQKETQDGVPRLAMDLLLDHPVEHNRYHTFID
;
A
#
# COMPACT_ATOMS: atom_id res chain seq x y z
N ALA A 1 6.05 36.40 -32.93
CA ALA A 1 7.30 35.96 -32.25
C ALA A 1 7.68 37.07 -31.28
N ASP A 2 7.66 36.77 -30.00
CA ASP A 2 7.93 37.72 -28.96
C ASP A 2 9.44 37.97 -28.85
N ASN A 3 9.86 39.23 -28.95
CA ASN A 3 11.27 39.60 -28.96
C ASN A 3 11.83 39.46 -27.51
N GLY A 4 12.99 38.85 -27.31
CA GLY A 4 13.62 38.64 -26.00
C GLY A 4 13.85 39.94 -25.21
N ASP A 5 13.95 41.09 -25.90
CA ASP A 5 14.08 42.41 -25.28
C ASP A 5 12.79 42.85 -24.61
N ARG A 6 11.62 42.59 -25.22
CA ARG A 6 10.33 42.91 -24.60
C ARG A 6 10.07 42.08 -23.36
N ARG A 7 10.49 40.80 -23.33
CA ARG A 7 10.38 39.98 -22.15
C ARG A 7 11.18 40.54 -20.97
N ARG A 8 12.41 40.96 -21.21
CA ARG A 8 13.26 41.60 -20.20
C ARG A 8 12.65 42.91 -19.70
N GLN A 9 12.08 43.70 -20.61
CA GLN A 9 11.39 44.92 -20.24
C GLN A 9 10.19 44.68 -19.31
N VAL A 10 9.32 43.72 -19.66
CA VAL A 10 8.14 43.37 -18.84
C VAL A 10 8.54 42.83 -17.45
N VAL A 11 9.60 42.05 -17.36
CA VAL A 11 10.14 41.60 -16.07
C VAL A 11 10.65 42.77 -15.24
N HIS A 12 11.36 43.73 -15.88
CA HIS A 12 11.85 44.92 -15.20
C HIS A 12 10.70 45.83 -14.74
N GLU A 13 9.62 45.94 -15.52
CA GLU A 13 8.41 46.68 -15.14
C GLU A 13 7.74 46.06 -13.90
N LEU A 14 7.69 44.70 -13.80
CA LEU A 14 7.17 43.99 -12.63
C LEU A 14 8.07 44.18 -11.40
N GLU A 15 9.40 44.08 -11.56
CA GLU A 15 10.37 44.28 -10.48
C GLU A 15 10.33 45.68 -9.88
N ASN A 16 9.98 46.68 -10.69
CA ASN A 16 9.83 48.10 -10.26
C ASN A 16 8.41 48.47 -9.84
N GLY A 17 7.47 47.51 -9.82
CA GLY A 17 6.09 47.74 -9.43
C GLY A 17 5.28 48.59 -10.41
N LEU A 18 5.73 48.73 -11.67
CA LEU A 18 5.01 49.41 -12.72
C LEU A 18 3.83 48.59 -13.27
N ILE A 19 3.92 47.27 -13.11
CA ILE A 19 2.83 46.32 -13.36
C ILE A 19 2.73 45.36 -12.17
N GLU A 20 1.52 44.87 -11.89
CA GLU A 20 1.25 44.02 -10.72
C GLU A 20 1.29 42.55 -11.07
N TYR A 21 1.01 42.17 -12.31
CA TYR A 21 0.99 40.76 -12.75
C TYR A 21 1.35 40.62 -14.22
N ILE A 22 1.80 39.41 -14.58
CA ILE A 22 2.10 39.01 -15.96
C ILE A 22 1.28 37.77 -16.30
N ILE A 23 0.53 37.79 -17.40
CA ILE A 23 -0.15 36.64 -17.97
C ILE A 23 0.69 36.09 -19.11
N THR A 24 1.00 34.77 -19.06
CA THR A 24 1.85 34.13 -20.06
C THR A 24 1.30 32.81 -20.57
N VAL A 25 1.65 32.45 -21.78
CA VAL A 25 1.39 31.11 -22.34
C VAL A 25 2.71 30.57 -22.87
N ASP A 26 3.26 29.56 -22.18
CA ASP A 26 4.50 28.80 -22.51
C ASP A 26 5.79 29.65 -22.63
N ILE A 27 5.68 30.97 -22.65
CA ILE A 27 6.82 31.89 -22.90
C ILE A 27 7.84 31.89 -21.77
N PHE A 28 7.39 31.66 -20.54
CA PHE A 28 8.26 31.61 -19.35
C PHE A 28 8.63 30.17 -18.93
N ASN A 29 8.41 29.16 -19.78
CA ASN A 29 8.81 27.79 -19.50
C ASN A 29 10.34 27.60 -19.54
N GLU A 30 11.07 28.45 -20.26
CA GLU A 30 12.54 28.39 -20.34
C GLU A 30 13.18 29.79 -20.37
N GLY A 31 14.32 29.94 -19.72
CA GLY A 31 15.24 31.05 -19.89
C GLY A 31 14.95 32.36 -19.18
N ILE A 32 13.86 32.56 -18.46
CA ILE A 32 13.58 33.76 -17.68
C ILE A 32 13.39 33.43 -16.21
N ASP A 33 14.02 34.24 -15.37
CA ASP A 33 13.96 34.14 -13.92
C ASP A 33 13.28 35.39 -13.35
N ILE A 34 12.29 35.22 -12.49
CA ILE A 34 11.55 36.34 -11.89
C ILE A 34 11.48 36.14 -10.37
N PRO A 35 12.58 36.40 -9.62
CA PRO A 35 12.66 36.09 -8.20
C PRO A 35 11.66 36.88 -7.34
N CYS A 36 11.23 38.08 -7.79
CA CYS A 36 10.30 38.96 -7.05
C CYS A 36 8.86 38.40 -6.99
N VAL A 37 8.50 37.41 -7.79
CA VAL A 37 7.15 36.85 -7.81
C VAL A 37 6.83 36.17 -6.46
N ASN A 38 5.74 36.61 -5.84
CA ASN A 38 5.23 36.08 -4.57
C ASN A 38 3.96 35.22 -4.72
N GLN A 39 3.33 35.24 -5.91
CA GLN A 39 2.19 34.38 -6.23
C GLN A 39 2.31 33.83 -7.65
N VAL A 40 2.00 32.55 -7.81
CA VAL A 40 1.94 31.85 -9.11
C VAL A 40 0.57 31.24 -9.29
N VAL A 41 -0.08 31.51 -10.41
CA VAL A 41 -1.41 30.98 -10.71
C VAL A 41 -1.36 30.13 -11.98
N PHE A 42 -1.64 28.83 -11.85
CA PHE A 42 -1.75 27.93 -12.99
C PHE A 42 -3.20 27.85 -13.48
N LEU A 43 -3.46 28.42 -14.65
CA LEU A 43 -4.79 28.45 -15.27
C LEU A 43 -4.98 27.33 -16.32
N ARG A 44 -3.94 26.60 -16.63
CA ARG A 44 -4.01 25.50 -17.57
C ARG A 44 -3.19 24.31 -17.12
N ASN A 45 -3.63 23.14 -17.54
CA ASN A 45 -2.97 21.88 -17.24
C ASN A 45 -1.56 21.79 -17.84
N THR A 46 -0.62 21.32 -17.05
CA THR A 46 0.73 20.96 -17.47
C THR A 46 0.78 19.48 -17.84
N GLN A 47 1.30 19.15 -19.02
CA GLN A 47 1.31 17.78 -19.53
C GLN A 47 2.48 16.94 -19.01
N SER A 48 3.42 17.53 -18.24
CA SER A 48 4.62 16.87 -17.74
C SER A 48 4.93 17.31 -16.32
N ALA A 49 5.19 16.37 -15.44
CA ALA A 49 5.64 16.61 -14.07
C ALA A 49 6.90 17.51 -14.05
N ILE A 50 7.84 17.27 -14.97
CA ILE A 50 9.08 18.06 -15.09
C ILE A 50 8.77 19.52 -15.41
N VAL A 51 7.89 19.77 -16.39
CA VAL A 51 7.48 21.14 -16.76
C VAL A 51 6.75 21.81 -15.61
N TYR A 52 5.89 21.09 -14.89
CA TYR A 52 5.19 21.59 -13.71
C TYR A 52 6.18 22.06 -12.63
N ILE A 53 7.13 21.23 -12.26
CA ILE A 53 8.17 21.55 -11.28
C ILE A 53 9.08 22.69 -11.76
N GLN A 54 9.41 22.75 -13.05
CA GLN A 54 10.18 23.87 -13.61
C GLN A 54 9.44 25.20 -13.54
N GLN A 55 8.14 25.22 -13.81
CA GLN A 55 7.30 26.41 -13.69
C GLN A 55 7.17 26.83 -12.23
N LEU A 56 6.93 25.90 -11.32
CA LEU A 56 6.86 26.14 -9.89
C LEU A 56 8.18 26.70 -9.35
N GLY A 57 9.31 26.09 -9.71
CA GLY A 57 10.65 26.45 -9.24
C GLY A 57 11.08 27.89 -9.57
N ARG A 58 10.49 28.49 -10.61
CA ARG A 58 10.79 29.88 -10.96
C ARG A 58 10.26 30.89 -9.94
N GLY A 59 9.07 30.60 -9.37
CA GLY A 59 8.52 31.40 -8.28
C GLY A 59 9.18 31.14 -6.92
N LEU A 60 9.85 30.00 -6.72
CA LEU A 60 10.41 29.61 -5.42
C LEU A 60 11.78 30.23 -5.09
N ARG A 61 12.34 31.08 -5.96
CA ARG A 61 13.64 31.71 -5.70
C ARG A 61 13.56 32.77 -4.60
N LYS A 62 14.64 32.87 -3.83
CA LYS A 62 14.77 33.87 -2.76
C LYS A 62 14.89 35.28 -3.34
N TYR A 63 14.20 36.22 -2.74
CA TYR A 63 14.26 37.62 -3.08
C TYR A 63 14.14 38.46 -1.80
N PRO A 64 14.82 39.63 -1.69
CA PRO A 64 14.73 40.47 -0.50
C PRO A 64 13.28 40.87 -0.19
N GLY A 65 12.83 40.67 1.03
CA GLY A 65 11.45 40.98 1.45
C GLY A 65 10.39 39.92 1.09
N LYS A 66 10.78 38.82 0.47
CA LYS A 66 9.89 37.69 0.14
C LYS A 66 10.07 36.55 1.11
N GLU A 67 9.06 36.26 1.92
CA GLU A 67 9.07 35.21 2.94
C GLU A 67 8.57 33.88 2.36
N TYR A 68 7.56 33.91 1.48
CA TYR A 68 6.96 32.73 0.87
C TYR A 68 6.46 33.03 -0.55
N VAL A 69 6.06 31.99 -1.25
CA VAL A 69 5.33 32.04 -2.52
C VAL A 69 4.03 31.28 -2.36
N GLU A 70 2.94 31.92 -2.70
CA GLU A 70 1.64 31.28 -2.83
C GLU A 70 1.48 30.70 -4.23
N VAL A 71 1.06 29.45 -4.33
CA VAL A 71 0.81 28.77 -5.60
C VAL A 71 -0.64 28.31 -5.64
N LEU A 72 -1.38 28.80 -6.63
CA LEU A 72 -2.75 28.42 -6.90
C LEU A 72 -2.82 27.62 -8.20
N ASP A 73 -3.25 26.36 -8.13
CA ASP A 73 -3.43 25.52 -9.31
C ASP A 73 -4.92 25.18 -9.49
N PHE A 74 -5.48 25.61 -10.61
CA PHE A 74 -6.87 25.36 -10.96
C PHE A 74 -7.02 24.02 -11.68
N ILE A 75 -7.21 22.94 -10.90
CA ILE A 75 -7.36 21.58 -11.42
C ILE A 75 -8.69 21.43 -12.16
N GLY A 76 -8.63 21.35 -13.48
CA GLY A 76 -9.77 21.16 -14.37
C GLY A 76 -10.11 19.66 -14.63
N ASN A 77 -10.97 19.39 -15.61
CA ASN A 77 -11.31 18.03 -16.06
C ASN A 77 -10.23 17.48 -17.01
N TYR A 78 -9.01 17.31 -16.53
CA TYR A 78 -7.89 16.82 -17.31
C TYR A 78 -7.59 15.35 -17.02
N LYS A 79 -7.14 14.62 -18.04
CA LYS A 79 -6.83 13.18 -17.93
C LYS A 79 -5.60 12.87 -17.07
N ASN A 80 -4.72 13.85 -16.89
CA ASN A 80 -3.42 13.70 -16.24
C ASN A 80 -3.30 14.44 -14.89
N ASN A 81 -4.41 14.76 -14.25
CA ASN A 81 -4.41 15.37 -12.90
C ASN A 81 -3.63 14.52 -11.87
N TYR A 82 -3.55 13.20 -12.06
CA TYR A 82 -2.76 12.30 -11.23
C TYR A 82 -1.26 12.67 -11.19
N MET A 83 -0.77 13.44 -12.16
CA MET A 83 0.64 13.85 -12.19
C MET A 83 0.97 14.92 -11.15
N ILE A 84 -0.02 15.70 -10.68
CA ILE A 84 0.18 16.80 -9.75
C ILE A 84 0.75 16.31 -8.41
N PRO A 85 0.10 15.39 -7.68
CA PRO A 85 0.66 14.84 -6.44
C PRO A 85 2.01 14.15 -6.66
N ILE A 86 2.16 13.41 -7.74
CA ILE A 86 3.43 12.75 -8.12
C ILE A 86 4.55 13.78 -8.32
N ALA A 87 4.27 14.87 -9.04
CA ALA A 87 5.24 15.93 -9.29
C ALA A 87 5.65 16.66 -8.00
N LEU A 88 4.68 16.96 -7.13
CA LEU A 88 4.91 17.71 -5.90
C LEU A 88 5.76 16.93 -4.88
N THR A 89 5.62 15.63 -4.83
CA THR A 89 6.40 14.77 -3.91
C THR A 89 7.64 14.16 -4.54
N GLY A 90 7.77 14.22 -5.87
CA GLY A 90 8.83 13.52 -6.59
C GLY A 90 8.66 11.99 -6.58
N ASP A 91 7.45 11.51 -6.36
CA ASP A 91 7.16 10.08 -6.30
C ASP A 91 7.48 9.35 -7.62
N ASN A 92 8.43 8.44 -7.58
CA ASN A 92 8.84 7.60 -8.70
C ASN A 92 8.42 6.13 -8.50
N SER A 93 7.55 5.84 -7.55
CA SER A 93 7.15 4.47 -7.21
C SER A 93 6.27 3.81 -8.28
N TYR A 94 5.60 4.60 -9.11
CA TYR A 94 4.54 4.16 -10.02
C TYR A 94 3.35 3.52 -9.29
N SER A 95 3.25 3.74 -7.99
CA SER A 95 2.18 3.24 -7.14
C SER A 95 1.01 4.23 -7.09
N LYS A 96 -0.17 3.77 -7.46
CA LYS A 96 -1.39 4.57 -7.30
C LYS A 96 -1.70 4.85 -5.83
N ASP A 97 -1.38 3.90 -4.95
CA ASP A 97 -1.65 4.03 -3.52
C ASP A 97 -0.78 5.12 -2.90
N GLN A 98 0.50 5.20 -3.30
CA GLN A 98 1.40 6.24 -2.82
C GLN A 98 0.97 7.64 -3.32
N ALA A 99 0.55 7.72 -4.60
CA ALA A 99 -0.01 8.95 -5.14
C ALA A 99 -1.31 9.39 -4.44
N ARG A 100 -2.15 8.44 -4.00
CA ARG A 100 -3.35 8.71 -3.20
C ARG A 100 -3.02 9.17 -1.79
N ASP A 101 -2.09 8.48 -1.12
CA ASP A 101 -1.63 8.87 0.22
C ASP A 101 -1.15 10.32 0.23
N THR A 102 -0.49 10.78 -0.83
CA THR A 102 -0.07 12.17 -1.00
C THR A 102 -1.27 13.14 -1.00
N VAL A 103 -2.35 12.78 -1.68
CA VAL A 103 -3.56 13.62 -1.73
C VAL A 103 -4.31 13.63 -0.40
N ASP A 104 -4.34 12.48 0.28
CA ASP A 104 -5.10 12.30 1.52
C ASP A 104 -4.39 12.92 2.73
N ILE A 105 -3.06 12.84 2.79
CA ILE A 105 -2.28 13.26 3.97
C ILE A 105 -1.88 14.74 3.91
N GLU A 106 -1.97 15.37 2.73
CA GLU A 106 -1.57 16.77 2.51
C GLU A 106 -0.15 17.04 3.06
N PRO A 107 0.88 16.47 2.43
CA PRO A 107 2.21 16.44 3.01
C PRO A 107 2.81 17.83 3.13
N THR A 108 3.53 18.05 4.23
CA THR A 108 4.43 19.21 4.36
C THR A 108 5.78 18.83 3.74
N VAL A 109 6.16 19.51 2.66
CA VAL A 109 7.47 19.35 2.02
C VAL A 109 8.42 20.43 2.54
N GLY A 110 9.22 20.10 3.51
CA GLY A 110 10.08 21.07 4.20
C GLY A 110 9.25 22.11 4.97
N LEU A 111 9.32 23.40 4.59
CA LEU A 111 8.52 24.48 5.15
C LEU A 111 7.25 24.78 4.33
N SER A 112 6.98 23.99 3.28
CA SER A 112 5.86 24.21 2.37
C SER A 112 4.69 23.32 2.71
N THR A 113 3.48 23.84 2.73
CA THR A 113 2.22 23.11 2.88
C THR A 113 1.58 22.91 1.53
N ILE A 114 1.05 21.73 1.29
CA ILE A 114 0.28 21.38 0.07
C ILE A 114 -1.12 21.02 0.54
N ALA A 115 -2.14 21.68 0.01
CA ALA A 115 -3.54 21.39 0.28
C ALA A 115 -4.32 21.23 -1.02
N PHE A 116 -5.24 20.29 -1.06
CA PHE A 116 -6.15 20.06 -2.18
C PHE A 116 -7.59 20.29 -1.72
N ASP A 117 -8.35 21.09 -2.47
CA ASP A 117 -9.79 21.18 -2.22
C ASP A 117 -10.51 19.87 -2.64
N GLU A 118 -11.74 19.68 -2.17
CA GLU A 118 -12.51 18.45 -2.41
C GLU A 118 -12.74 18.16 -3.89
N VAL A 119 -12.99 19.19 -4.69
CA VAL A 119 -13.19 19.05 -6.15
C VAL A 119 -11.88 18.64 -6.82
N ALA A 120 -10.76 19.19 -6.39
CA ALA A 120 -9.43 18.80 -6.87
C ALA A 120 -9.12 17.34 -6.50
N LYS A 121 -9.38 16.93 -5.25
CA LYS A 121 -9.22 15.54 -4.79
C LYS A 121 -10.03 14.57 -5.65
N GLU A 122 -11.32 14.84 -5.86
CA GLU A 122 -12.17 14.00 -6.71
C GLU A 122 -11.63 13.84 -8.14
N ARG A 123 -11.17 14.93 -8.75
CA ARG A 123 -10.62 14.91 -10.12
C ARG A 123 -9.29 14.18 -10.20
N ILE A 124 -8.43 14.30 -9.19
CA ILE A 124 -7.18 13.54 -9.10
C ILE A 124 -7.50 12.05 -8.97
N TYR A 125 -8.41 11.65 -8.09
CA TYR A 125 -8.81 10.25 -7.92
C TYR A 125 -9.45 9.67 -9.18
N GLU A 126 -10.32 10.42 -9.85
CA GLU A 126 -10.91 10.00 -11.12
C GLU A 126 -9.81 9.77 -12.18
N SER A 127 -8.83 10.62 -12.25
CA SER A 127 -7.69 10.50 -13.15
C SER A 127 -6.80 9.31 -12.78
N LEU A 128 -6.49 9.09 -11.49
CA LEU A 128 -5.73 7.93 -10.98
C LEU A 128 -6.45 6.61 -11.27
N SER A 129 -7.78 6.57 -11.18
CA SER A 129 -8.54 5.35 -11.47
C SER A 129 -8.42 4.91 -12.94
N LYS A 130 -8.29 5.86 -13.85
CA LYS A 130 -8.25 5.62 -15.30
C LYS A 130 -6.85 5.37 -15.85
N VAL A 131 -5.81 5.84 -15.18
CA VAL A 131 -4.42 5.70 -15.64
C VAL A 131 -3.85 4.32 -15.29
N LYS A 132 -2.96 3.81 -16.12
CA LYS A 132 -2.11 2.65 -15.83
C LYS A 132 -0.68 3.13 -15.57
N LEU A 133 -0.39 3.54 -14.33
CA LEU A 133 0.95 3.96 -13.91
C LEU A 133 1.96 2.81 -14.08
N ASP A 134 1.53 1.59 -13.73
CA ASP A 134 2.25 0.33 -13.82
C ASP A 134 2.27 -0.28 -15.24
N GLY A 135 2.01 0.52 -16.26
CA GLY A 135 2.08 0.08 -17.65
C GLY A 135 3.49 -0.40 -18.03
N LEU A 136 3.60 -1.54 -18.73
CA LEU A 136 4.89 -2.15 -19.09
C LEU A 136 5.84 -1.19 -19.85
N ALA A 137 5.33 -0.21 -20.59
CA ALA A 137 6.16 0.80 -21.25
C ALA A 137 6.87 1.69 -20.22
N ASN A 138 6.12 2.24 -19.27
CA ASN A 138 6.66 3.08 -18.19
C ASN A 138 7.68 2.31 -17.34
N LEU A 139 7.34 1.07 -16.99
CA LEU A 139 8.22 0.21 -16.20
C LEU A 139 9.49 -0.17 -16.96
N ARG A 140 9.42 -0.32 -18.28
CA ARG A 140 10.61 -0.54 -19.13
C ARG A 140 11.56 0.64 -19.10
N ASP A 141 11.03 1.86 -19.21
CA ASP A 141 11.85 3.07 -19.19
C ASP A 141 12.55 3.24 -17.83
N ALA A 142 11.80 3.05 -16.74
CA ALA A 142 12.36 3.06 -15.39
C ALA A 142 13.41 1.97 -15.19
N TYR A 143 13.16 0.75 -15.67
CA TYR A 143 14.09 -0.37 -15.66
C TYR A 143 15.40 -0.03 -16.39
N GLN A 144 15.30 0.49 -17.61
CA GLN A 144 16.49 0.86 -18.41
C GLN A 144 17.29 1.98 -17.75
N ASN A 145 16.63 2.92 -17.07
CA ASN A 145 17.28 3.97 -16.32
C ASN A 145 18.12 3.40 -15.17
N ILE A 146 17.53 2.52 -14.36
CA ILE A 146 18.26 1.86 -13.26
C ILE A 146 19.36 0.97 -13.80
N LYS A 147 19.10 0.17 -14.86
CA LYS A 147 20.11 -0.70 -15.49
C LYS A 147 21.36 0.08 -15.93
N ARG A 148 21.17 1.26 -16.55
CA ARG A 148 22.29 2.15 -16.93
C ARG A 148 23.07 2.66 -15.73
N ARG A 149 22.38 2.98 -14.63
CA ARG A 149 23.01 3.49 -13.40
C ARG A 149 23.82 2.43 -12.66
N VAL A 150 23.32 1.20 -12.59
CA VAL A 150 23.99 0.10 -11.88
C VAL A 150 25.00 -0.67 -12.76
N GLY A 151 24.95 -0.53 -14.10
CA GLY A 151 25.85 -1.20 -15.04
C GLY A 151 25.67 -2.72 -15.16
N ARG A 152 24.60 -3.28 -14.62
CA ARG A 152 24.24 -4.71 -14.65
C ARG A 152 22.73 -4.89 -14.72
N ILE A 153 22.25 -6.13 -14.78
CA ILE A 153 20.82 -6.42 -14.57
C ILE A 153 20.45 -5.96 -13.14
N PRO A 154 19.51 -5.01 -12.98
CA PRO A 154 19.09 -4.54 -11.67
C PRO A 154 18.40 -5.65 -10.88
N MET A 155 18.55 -5.63 -9.57
CA MET A 155 17.79 -6.42 -8.61
C MET A 155 16.65 -5.57 -8.02
N LEU A 156 15.68 -6.18 -7.37
CA LEU A 156 14.56 -5.45 -6.74
C LEU A 156 15.03 -4.43 -5.70
N SER A 157 16.07 -4.78 -4.94
CA SER A 157 16.68 -3.90 -3.95
C SER A 157 17.31 -2.64 -4.55
N ASP A 158 17.77 -2.68 -5.82
CA ASP A 158 18.33 -1.51 -6.49
C ASP A 158 17.26 -0.43 -6.73
N PHE A 159 16.05 -0.84 -7.09
CA PHE A 159 14.92 0.09 -7.28
C PHE A 159 14.53 0.78 -5.98
N LEU A 160 14.48 0.03 -4.88
CA LEU A 160 14.18 0.58 -3.57
C LEU A 160 15.26 1.57 -3.09
N LYS A 161 16.55 1.20 -3.21
CA LYS A 161 17.69 2.05 -2.81
C LYS A 161 17.82 3.32 -3.64
N MET A 162 17.33 3.31 -4.88
CA MET A 162 17.41 4.44 -5.80
C MET A 162 16.11 5.25 -5.89
N ASP A 163 15.17 5.00 -4.98
CA ASP A 163 13.86 5.65 -4.95
C ASP A 163 13.18 5.66 -6.32
N SER A 164 12.99 4.46 -6.86
CA SER A 164 12.39 4.24 -8.17
C SER A 164 11.12 3.38 -8.03
N VAL A 165 10.75 2.65 -9.08
CA VAL A 165 9.54 1.81 -9.11
C VAL A 165 9.44 0.94 -7.87
N ASP A 166 8.24 0.87 -7.27
CA ASP A 166 7.97 -0.05 -6.16
C ASP A 166 8.31 -1.49 -6.59
N PRO A 167 9.23 -2.19 -5.91
CA PRO A 167 9.61 -3.56 -6.21
C PRO A 167 8.43 -4.53 -6.32
N GLN A 168 7.36 -4.31 -5.55
CA GLN A 168 6.16 -5.14 -5.61
C GLN A 168 5.47 -5.07 -6.98
N ILE A 169 5.45 -3.88 -7.62
CA ILE A 169 4.89 -3.71 -8.96
C ILE A 169 5.68 -4.53 -9.97
N LEU A 170 7.01 -4.41 -9.96
CA LEU A 170 7.89 -5.16 -10.86
C LEU A 170 7.71 -6.68 -10.70
N ALA A 171 7.58 -7.13 -9.46
CA ALA A 171 7.43 -8.55 -9.14
C ALA A 171 6.02 -9.11 -9.41
N THR A 172 5.00 -8.26 -9.64
CA THR A 172 3.61 -8.74 -9.77
C THR A 172 2.92 -8.38 -11.09
N VAL A 173 3.49 -7.48 -11.88
CA VAL A 173 2.87 -6.99 -13.13
C VAL A 173 2.80 -8.06 -14.23
N VAL A 174 3.71 -9.02 -14.27
CA VAL A 174 3.75 -10.11 -15.26
C VAL A 174 3.36 -11.43 -14.61
N LYS A 175 2.47 -12.19 -15.24
CA LYS A 175 2.04 -13.53 -14.76
C LYS A 175 2.90 -14.65 -15.37
N PRO A 176 3.24 -15.71 -14.62
CA PRO A 176 3.12 -15.84 -13.17
C PRO A 176 3.90 -14.74 -12.46
N ARG A 177 3.43 -14.32 -11.26
CA ARG A 177 3.86 -13.09 -10.59
C ARG A 177 5.18 -13.26 -9.84
N ASN A 178 6.28 -12.96 -10.50
CA ASN A 178 7.61 -12.85 -9.89
C ASN A 178 8.53 -11.96 -10.73
N TYR A 179 9.64 -11.54 -10.16
CA TYR A 179 10.57 -10.63 -10.84
C TYR A 179 11.28 -11.28 -12.04
N ASN A 180 11.53 -12.58 -12.03
CA ASN A 180 12.09 -13.29 -13.19
C ASN A 180 11.24 -13.09 -14.44
N ARG A 181 9.90 -13.18 -14.32
CA ARG A 181 8.98 -12.97 -15.45
C ARG A 181 9.01 -11.55 -15.99
N PHE A 182 9.24 -10.56 -15.13
CA PHE A 182 9.46 -9.19 -15.55
C PHE A 182 10.80 -9.07 -16.33
N LEU A 183 11.89 -9.63 -15.81
CA LEU A 183 13.20 -9.61 -16.47
C LEU A 183 13.13 -10.25 -17.87
N LEU A 184 12.45 -11.37 -18.02
CA LEU A 184 12.22 -11.99 -19.33
C LEU A 184 11.45 -11.06 -20.29
N LYS A 185 10.47 -10.28 -19.80
CA LYS A 185 9.78 -9.26 -20.60
C LYS A 185 10.66 -8.08 -20.97
N MET A 186 11.72 -7.83 -20.20
CA MET A 186 12.74 -6.82 -20.52
C MET A 186 13.80 -7.35 -21.49
N GLY A 187 13.76 -8.63 -21.84
CA GLY A 187 14.71 -9.28 -22.76
C GLY A 187 16.00 -9.73 -22.08
N GLU A 188 15.99 -9.88 -20.76
CA GLU A 188 17.18 -10.33 -20.03
C GLU A 188 17.34 -11.87 -20.13
N PRO A 189 18.59 -12.37 -20.25
CA PRO A 189 18.90 -13.80 -20.34
C PRO A 189 18.90 -14.45 -18.96
N VAL A 190 17.74 -14.48 -18.29
CA VAL A 190 17.58 -15.08 -16.97
C VAL A 190 16.87 -16.43 -17.11
N GLU A 191 17.53 -17.50 -16.74
CA GLU A 191 16.99 -18.85 -16.83
C GLU A 191 16.76 -19.42 -15.44
N VAL A 192 15.54 -19.85 -15.19
CA VAL A 192 15.10 -20.58 -14.00
C VAL A 192 14.20 -21.73 -14.43
N THR A 193 14.17 -22.81 -13.66
CA THR A 193 13.25 -23.93 -13.89
C THR A 193 11.82 -23.57 -13.51
N ASP A 194 10.84 -24.36 -13.94
CA ASP A 194 9.43 -24.15 -13.59
C ASP A 194 9.21 -24.15 -12.07
N TYR A 195 9.86 -25.03 -11.33
CA TYR A 195 9.81 -25.03 -9.88
C TYR A 195 10.38 -23.76 -9.26
N GLU A 196 11.55 -23.33 -9.71
CA GLU A 196 12.21 -22.10 -9.24
C GLU A 196 11.33 -20.86 -9.51
N ASP A 197 10.69 -20.80 -10.67
CA ASP A 197 9.75 -19.72 -11.02
C ASP A 197 8.51 -19.71 -10.12
N GLN A 198 7.95 -20.88 -9.81
CA GLN A 198 6.83 -21.03 -8.90
C GLN A 198 7.21 -20.68 -7.45
N ALA A 199 8.38 -21.10 -6.99
CA ALA A 199 8.89 -20.74 -5.67
C ALA A 199 9.12 -19.22 -5.54
N LEU A 200 9.71 -18.59 -6.57
CA LEU A 200 9.83 -17.12 -6.65
C LEU A 200 8.47 -16.43 -6.59
N SER A 201 7.43 -17.04 -7.19
CA SER A 201 6.09 -16.46 -7.16
C SER A 201 5.51 -16.41 -5.74
N LEU A 202 5.78 -17.39 -4.89
CA LEU A 202 5.36 -17.35 -3.49
C LEU A 202 5.97 -16.15 -2.76
N ILE A 203 7.31 -16.04 -2.77
CA ILE A 203 7.96 -14.97 -2.01
C ILE A 203 7.64 -13.58 -2.58
N SER A 204 7.40 -13.46 -3.90
CA SER A 204 7.03 -12.21 -4.55
C SER A 204 5.60 -11.77 -4.22
N VAL A 205 4.64 -12.69 -4.21
CA VAL A 205 3.22 -12.37 -3.99
C VAL A 205 2.89 -12.27 -2.51
N GLU A 206 3.44 -13.16 -1.69
CA GLU A 206 3.03 -13.32 -0.31
C GLU A 206 3.93 -12.58 0.68
N LEU A 207 5.23 -12.44 0.40
CA LEU A 207 6.19 -12.01 1.40
C LEU A 207 6.89 -10.68 1.05
N LEU A 208 7.10 -10.38 -0.23
CA LEU A 208 7.83 -9.19 -0.68
C LEU A 208 7.21 -7.87 -0.19
N ASN A 209 5.89 -7.86 0.08
CA ASN A 209 5.20 -6.69 0.63
C ASN A 209 5.73 -6.26 2.02
N GLY A 210 6.47 -7.13 2.72
CA GLY A 210 7.08 -6.85 4.02
C GLY A 210 6.11 -6.77 5.21
N LYS A 211 4.81 -7.05 5.02
CA LYS A 211 3.77 -6.92 6.06
C LYS A 211 3.99 -7.85 7.26
N ARG A 212 4.76 -8.93 7.11
CA ARG A 212 5.23 -9.80 8.19
C ARG A 212 6.66 -10.25 7.93
N ARG A 213 7.57 -9.97 8.86
CA ARG A 213 9.02 -10.26 8.74
C ARG A 213 9.37 -11.72 9.03
N HIS A 214 8.50 -12.45 9.71
CA HIS A 214 8.80 -13.75 10.29
C HIS A 214 9.26 -14.76 9.25
N GLU A 215 8.53 -14.94 8.16
CA GLU A 215 8.90 -15.84 7.07
C GLU A 215 10.23 -15.42 6.41
N LEU A 216 10.41 -14.13 6.20
CA LEU A 216 11.61 -13.59 5.55
C LEU A 216 12.86 -13.81 6.41
N ILE A 217 12.76 -13.60 7.72
CA ILE A 217 13.85 -13.86 8.68
C ILE A 217 14.20 -15.35 8.68
N LEU A 218 13.21 -16.24 8.73
CA LEU A 218 13.46 -17.69 8.69
C LEU A 218 14.13 -18.11 7.37
N LEU A 219 13.65 -17.64 6.23
CA LEU A 219 14.23 -17.94 4.92
C LEU A 219 15.66 -17.40 4.81
N ARG A 220 15.94 -16.20 5.34
CA ARG A 220 17.31 -15.63 5.39
C ARG A 220 18.24 -16.49 6.26
N LEU A 221 17.79 -16.95 7.41
CA LEU A 221 18.58 -17.86 8.27
C LEU A 221 18.90 -19.18 7.57
N LEU A 222 17.91 -19.74 6.87
CA LEU A 222 18.07 -20.99 6.14
C LEU A 222 18.98 -20.87 4.91
N LEU A 223 19.16 -19.68 4.34
CA LEU A 223 20.20 -19.42 3.33
C LEU A 223 21.62 -19.53 3.89
N GLN A 224 21.80 -19.31 5.19
CA GLN A 224 23.09 -19.33 5.87
C GLN A 224 23.39 -20.67 6.54
N ARG A 225 22.34 -21.41 6.92
CA ARG A 225 22.43 -22.66 7.73
C ARG A 225 21.45 -23.69 7.18
N SER A 226 21.88 -24.93 7.00
CA SER A 226 21.01 -26.01 6.52
C SER A 226 19.87 -26.35 7.48
N VAL A 227 20.10 -26.12 8.79
CA VAL A 227 19.14 -26.35 9.87
C VAL A 227 19.11 -25.14 10.78
N VAL A 228 17.92 -24.71 11.17
CA VAL A 228 17.69 -23.60 12.12
C VAL A 228 16.86 -24.15 13.29
N LYS A 229 17.42 -24.13 14.49
CA LYS A 229 16.66 -24.49 15.70
C LYS A 229 15.60 -23.41 15.98
N GLU A 230 14.44 -23.84 16.43
CA GLU A 230 13.34 -22.92 16.77
C GLU A 230 13.78 -21.87 17.80
N ALA A 231 14.58 -22.25 18.80
CA ALA A 231 15.11 -21.32 19.78
C ALA A 231 15.99 -20.22 19.18
N ASP A 232 16.81 -20.57 18.16
CA ASP A 232 17.63 -19.60 17.44
C ASP A 232 16.76 -18.68 16.59
N TYR A 233 15.77 -19.22 15.89
CA TYR A 233 14.82 -18.44 15.12
C TYR A 233 14.03 -17.46 16.01
N VAL A 234 13.52 -17.91 17.15
CA VAL A 234 12.83 -17.05 18.13
C VAL A 234 13.73 -15.96 18.67
N ARG A 235 15.02 -16.25 18.91
CA ARG A 235 15.99 -15.23 19.31
C ARG A 235 16.16 -14.16 18.23
N GLU A 236 16.38 -14.54 16.98
CA GLU A 236 16.50 -13.60 15.85
C GLU A 236 15.25 -12.73 15.67
N LEU A 237 14.05 -13.33 15.83
CA LEU A 237 12.80 -12.57 15.79
C LEU A 237 12.76 -11.50 16.89
N LYS A 238 13.15 -11.85 18.13
CA LYS A 238 13.18 -10.90 19.25
C LYS A 238 14.23 -9.80 19.06
N GLU A 239 15.40 -10.14 18.56
CA GLU A 239 16.46 -9.19 18.21
C GLU A 239 16.02 -8.21 17.11
N ALA A 240 15.19 -8.69 16.16
CA ALA A 240 14.54 -7.85 15.14
C ALA A 240 13.31 -7.07 15.66
N GLY A 241 13.02 -7.12 16.97
CA GLY A 241 11.88 -6.45 17.60
C GLY A 241 10.52 -7.06 17.28
N CYS A 242 10.46 -8.27 16.71
CA CYS A 242 9.21 -8.89 16.32
C CYS A 242 8.45 -9.44 17.54
N TYR A 243 7.11 -9.33 17.49
CA TYR A 243 6.26 -10.11 18.40
C TYR A 243 6.42 -11.61 18.13
N VAL A 244 6.35 -12.44 19.18
CA VAL A 244 6.47 -13.89 19.06
C VAL A 244 5.39 -14.56 19.91
N ASN A 245 4.59 -15.40 19.28
CA ASN A 245 3.64 -16.31 19.93
C ASN A 245 3.50 -17.59 19.10
N GLU A 246 3.01 -18.65 19.70
CA GLU A 246 2.92 -19.97 19.05
C GLU A 246 1.99 -19.97 17.83
N ALA A 247 0.88 -19.21 17.88
CA ALA A 247 -0.04 -19.10 16.75
C ALA A 247 0.64 -18.50 15.51
N THR A 248 1.50 -17.50 15.70
CA THR A 248 2.27 -16.89 14.61
C THR A 248 3.35 -17.83 14.09
N LEU A 249 4.08 -18.52 14.95
CA LEU A 249 5.07 -19.52 14.53
C LEU A 249 4.40 -20.64 13.73
N ASN A 250 3.24 -21.10 14.17
CA ASN A 250 2.46 -22.11 13.45
C ASN A 250 1.96 -21.57 12.08
N SER A 251 1.49 -20.34 12.02
CA SER A 251 1.10 -19.70 10.76
C SER A 251 2.28 -19.62 9.77
N VAL A 252 3.49 -19.27 10.24
CA VAL A 252 4.71 -19.29 9.41
C VAL A 252 5.00 -20.69 8.87
N ARG A 253 4.90 -21.72 9.72
CA ARG A 253 5.06 -23.13 9.30
C ARG A 253 4.07 -23.52 8.21
N GLN A 254 2.79 -23.15 8.37
CA GLN A 254 1.75 -23.45 7.38
C GLN A 254 1.97 -22.71 6.05
N VAL A 255 2.38 -21.45 6.07
CA VAL A 255 2.69 -20.68 4.87
C VAL A 255 3.87 -21.28 4.11
N LEU A 256 4.97 -21.55 4.79
CA LEU A 256 6.20 -22.05 4.15
C LEU A 256 6.17 -23.54 3.81
N SER A 257 5.32 -24.34 4.47
CA SER A 257 5.02 -25.73 4.06
C SER A 257 3.96 -25.80 2.96
N LEU A 258 3.39 -24.68 2.53
CA LEU A 258 2.29 -24.54 1.59
C LEU A 258 0.95 -25.14 2.09
N GLN A 259 0.86 -25.59 3.34
CA GLN A 259 -0.39 -26.11 3.91
C GLN A 259 -1.47 -25.04 4.07
N TYR A 260 -1.06 -23.79 4.19
CA TYR A 260 -1.95 -22.63 4.23
C TYR A 260 -2.81 -22.49 2.95
N TYR A 261 -2.29 -22.91 1.78
CA TYR A 261 -2.92 -22.72 0.47
C TYR A 261 -3.75 -23.95 0.07
N ALA A 262 -4.92 -23.71 -0.52
CA ALA A 262 -5.78 -24.75 -1.03
C ALA A 262 -5.17 -25.43 -2.27
N GLU A 263 -5.57 -26.69 -2.54
CA GLU A 263 -5.07 -27.42 -3.71
C GLU A 263 -5.59 -26.87 -5.05
N ARG A 264 -6.83 -26.37 -5.09
CA ARG A 264 -7.55 -25.99 -6.33
C ARG A 264 -7.97 -24.53 -6.42
N ALA A 265 -7.70 -23.71 -5.41
CA ALA A 265 -7.98 -22.26 -5.46
C ALA A 265 -6.76 -21.51 -6.03
N TYR A 266 -6.95 -20.36 -6.61
CA TYR A 266 -5.83 -19.50 -7.03
C TYR A 266 -5.63 -18.37 -6.00
N PRO A 267 -4.40 -18.17 -5.50
CA PRO A 267 -3.23 -19.04 -5.68
C PRO A 267 -3.39 -20.38 -4.96
N SER A 268 -2.87 -21.46 -5.55
CA SER A 268 -2.92 -22.81 -5.00
C SER A 268 -1.52 -23.28 -4.62
N ARG A 269 -1.43 -24.41 -3.90
CA ARG A 269 -0.13 -25.07 -3.65
C ARG A 269 0.66 -25.27 -4.93
N ALA A 270 0.01 -25.74 -6.00
CA ALA A 270 0.65 -25.96 -7.30
C ALA A 270 1.20 -24.65 -7.91
N SER A 271 0.55 -23.50 -7.66
CA SER A 271 1.04 -22.20 -8.12
C SER A 271 2.39 -21.80 -7.50
N TYR A 272 2.74 -22.43 -6.39
CA TYR A 272 3.96 -22.15 -5.60
C TYR A 272 4.93 -23.34 -5.56
N GLY A 273 4.83 -24.29 -6.51
CA GLY A 273 5.73 -25.42 -6.66
C GLY A 273 5.22 -26.74 -6.08
N GLY A 274 4.08 -26.72 -5.38
CA GLY A 274 3.38 -27.91 -4.89
C GLY A 274 4.02 -28.63 -3.70
N VAL A 275 5.30 -28.35 -3.38
CA VAL A 275 6.07 -28.97 -2.31
C VAL A 275 6.51 -27.94 -1.27
N ALA A 276 6.64 -28.37 -0.02
CA ALA A 276 7.07 -27.51 1.07
C ALA A 276 8.40 -26.79 0.77
N LEU A 277 8.45 -25.48 0.97
CA LEU A 277 9.69 -24.70 0.91
C LEU A 277 10.50 -24.88 2.19
N VAL A 278 9.84 -25.02 3.32
CA VAL A 278 10.44 -25.26 4.62
C VAL A 278 9.66 -26.36 5.34
N ASN A 279 10.38 -27.32 5.89
CA ASN A 279 9.85 -28.36 6.77
C ASN A 279 10.16 -28.01 8.23
N TYR A 280 9.27 -28.37 9.12
CA TYR A 280 9.45 -28.26 10.55
C TYR A 280 9.39 -29.66 11.19
N ASP A 281 10.41 -29.99 11.98
CA ASP A 281 10.46 -31.20 12.78
C ASP A 281 10.01 -30.85 14.22
N PRO A 282 8.85 -31.33 14.68
CA PRO A 282 8.33 -31.05 16.01
C PRO A 282 9.12 -31.71 17.14
N ASP A 283 9.73 -32.88 16.88
CA ASP A 283 10.49 -33.62 17.89
C ASP A 283 11.84 -32.95 18.16
N GLN A 284 12.54 -32.53 17.13
CA GLN A 284 13.81 -31.82 17.23
C GLN A 284 13.67 -30.30 17.36
N LYS A 285 12.47 -29.77 17.19
CA LYS A 285 12.16 -28.32 17.15
C LYS A 285 13.11 -27.54 16.24
N ASN A 286 13.17 -27.98 14.98
CA ASN A 286 14.01 -27.31 13.99
C ASN A 286 13.30 -27.13 12.64
N TYR A 287 13.82 -26.16 11.89
CA TYR A 287 13.41 -25.84 10.53
C TYR A 287 14.51 -26.25 9.55
N GLN A 288 14.11 -26.78 8.41
CA GLN A 288 15.00 -27.15 7.31
C GLN A 288 14.38 -26.73 5.98
N MET A 289 15.21 -26.35 5.01
CA MET A 289 14.69 -26.17 3.64
C MET A 289 14.12 -27.48 3.10
N GLY A 290 13.04 -27.35 2.33
CA GLY A 290 12.55 -28.46 1.52
C GLY A 290 13.65 -28.91 0.54
N GLU A 291 13.72 -30.22 0.29
CA GLU A 291 14.81 -30.81 -0.51
C GLU A 291 14.96 -30.15 -1.88
N GLN A 292 13.86 -29.94 -2.58
CA GLN A 292 13.85 -29.34 -3.93
C GLN A 292 14.35 -27.89 -3.92
N LEU A 293 13.97 -27.10 -2.91
CA LEU A 293 14.45 -25.74 -2.73
C LEU A 293 15.95 -25.71 -2.41
N ALA A 294 16.39 -26.58 -1.50
CA ALA A 294 17.80 -26.68 -1.12
C ALA A 294 18.68 -27.03 -2.35
N GLN A 295 18.26 -28.01 -3.15
CA GLN A 295 18.95 -28.38 -4.39
C GLN A 295 19.01 -27.23 -5.39
N ALA A 296 17.90 -26.50 -5.60
CA ALA A 296 17.83 -25.35 -6.51
C ALA A 296 18.79 -24.23 -6.08
N LEU A 297 18.87 -23.92 -4.80
CA LEU A 297 19.75 -22.86 -4.25
C LEU A 297 21.23 -23.23 -4.26
N THR A 298 21.59 -24.51 -4.28
CA THR A 298 22.98 -24.98 -4.30
C THR A 298 23.73 -24.50 -5.54
N LYS A 299 23.06 -24.36 -6.68
CA LYS A 299 23.67 -23.94 -7.96
C LYS A 299 24.19 -22.49 -7.95
N ARG A 300 23.76 -21.66 -7.01
CA ARG A 300 24.12 -20.23 -6.90
C ARG A 300 23.98 -19.41 -8.19
N GLY A 301 23.10 -19.83 -9.10
CA GLY A 301 22.79 -19.16 -10.37
C GLY A 301 21.79 -18.00 -10.19
N TRP A 302 21.05 -17.69 -11.25
CA TRP A 302 20.04 -16.61 -11.24
C TRP A 302 18.98 -16.82 -10.18
N PHE A 303 18.49 -18.04 -9.99
CA PHE A 303 17.49 -18.34 -8.96
C PHE A 303 17.98 -17.93 -7.57
N TYR A 304 19.22 -18.29 -7.19
CA TYR A 304 19.77 -17.91 -5.89
C TYR A 304 19.83 -16.38 -5.72
N GLN A 305 20.25 -15.64 -6.78
CA GLN A 305 20.33 -14.18 -6.72
C GLN A 305 18.95 -13.55 -6.55
N LEU A 306 17.99 -13.96 -7.38
CA LEU A 306 16.62 -13.47 -7.32
C LEU A 306 15.93 -13.81 -5.99
N TRP A 307 16.14 -15.03 -5.50
CA TRP A 307 15.60 -15.49 -4.22
C TRP A 307 16.15 -14.66 -3.05
N SER A 308 17.47 -14.53 -2.97
CA SER A 308 18.12 -13.77 -1.91
C SER A 308 17.76 -12.30 -1.94
N ASP A 309 17.75 -11.67 -3.12
CA ASP A 309 17.39 -10.26 -3.28
C ASP A 309 15.91 -10.01 -2.94
N THR A 310 15.01 -10.91 -3.32
CA THR A 310 13.57 -10.77 -2.97
C THR A 310 13.37 -10.82 -1.46
N ILE A 311 14.07 -11.69 -0.74
CA ILE A 311 14.03 -11.76 0.73
C ILE A 311 14.56 -10.46 1.35
N GLU A 312 15.74 -9.99 0.93
CA GLU A 312 16.34 -8.76 1.44
C GLU A 312 15.47 -7.53 1.13
N THR A 313 14.93 -7.46 -0.08
CA THR A 313 13.99 -6.39 -0.46
C THR A 313 12.73 -6.42 0.40
N GLY A 314 12.18 -7.59 0.67
CA GLY A 314 11.03 -7.75 1.56
C GLY A 314 11.34 -7.31 3.00
N LEU A 315 12.54 -7.59 3.51
CA LEU A 315 12.98 -7.14 4.84
C LEU A 315 13.16 -5.62 4.90
N LEU A 316 13.75 -5.00 3.87
CA LEU A 316 13.84 -3.54 3.76
C LEU A 316 12.44 -2.89 3.73
N ARG A 317 11.52 -3.43 2.94
CA ARG A 317 10.13 -2.95 2.89
C ARG A 317 9.40 -3.12 4.24
N ALA A 318 9.78 -4.15 5.01
CA ALA A 318 9.19 -4.40 6.31
C ALA A 318 9.54 -3.32 7.35
N GLU A 319 10.54 -2.48 7.11
CA GLU A 319 10.87 -1.34 8.00
C GLU A 319 9.73 -0.32 8.11
N ARG A 320 8.86 -0.24 7.12
CA ARG A 320 7.63 0.55 7.14
C ARG A 320 6.66 0.11 8.25
N TYR A 321 6.69 -1.17 8.64
CA TYR A 321 5.75 -1.76 9.58
C TYR A 321 6.36 -1.93 10.97
N GLN A 322 5.56 -1.72 12.02
CA GLN A 322 5.96 -1.94 13.40
C GLN A 322 6.18 -3.45 13.64
N ALA A 323 7.40 -3.82 13.97
CA ALA A 323 7.78 -5.23 14.11
C ALA A 323 7.11 -5.92 15.30
N ASN A 324 6.83 -5.17 16.37
CA ASN A 324 6.20 -5.66 17.60
C ASN A 324 4.67 -5.77 17.52
N GLU A 325 4.08 -5.41 16.38
CA GLU A 325 2.64 -5.46 16.16
C GLU A 325 2.27 -6.30 14.93
N GLN A 326 1.10 -6.95 14.98
CA GLN A 326 0.57 -7.69 13.82
C GLN A 326 0.16 -6.76 12.68
N PHE A 327 -0.30 -5.55 13.05
CA PHE A 327 -0.75 -4.52 12.12
C PHE A 327 -0.26 -3.15 12.59
N THR A 328 0.19 -2.35 11.66
CA THR A 328 0.61 -0.96 11.91
C THR A 328 -0.56 -0.03 11.63
N ILE A 329 -0.94 0.79 12.61
CA ILE A 329 -2.02 1.79 12.47
C ILE A 329 -1.64 2.76 11.34
N GLY A 330 -2.61 3.05 10.48
CA GLY A 330 -2.42 3.92 9.32
C GLY A 330 -1.90 3.23 8.08
N GLU A 331 -1.40 1.99 8.17
CA GLU A 331 -0.94 1.23 7.02
C GLU A 331 -2.08 0.47 6.34
N ARG A 332 -1.86 0.09 5.06
CA ARG A 332 -2.87 -0.57 4.22
C ARG A 332 -2.70 -2.08 4.18
N TYR A 333 -3.82 -2.79 4.23
CA TYR A 333 -3.87 -4.25 4.16
C TYR A 333 -5.02 -4.71 3.28
N THR A 334 -4.78 -5.73 2.46
CA THR A 334 -5.87 -6.44 1.80
C THR A 334 -6.60 -7.32 2.82
N ARG A 335 -7.84 -7.72 2.50
CA ARG A 335 -8.55 -8.71 3.33
C ARG A 335 -7.76 -10.00 3.49
N ARG A 336 -7.04 -10.42 2.46
CA ARG A 336 -6.22 -11.63 2.46
C ARG A 336 -5.01 -11.49 3.37
N ASP A 337 -4.32 -10.33 3.34
CA ASP A 337 -3.25 -10.04 4.30
C ASP A 337 -3.77 -10.11 5.74
N ALA A 338 -4.91 -9.46 6.02
CA ALA A 338 -5.46 -9.42 7.35
C ALA A 338 -5.82 -10.82 7.87
N VAL A 339 -6.42 -11.67 7.03
CA VAL A 339 -6.71 -13.08 7.38
C VAL A 339 -5.44 -13.84 7.73
N ARG A 340 -4.37 -13.67 6.96
CA ARG A 340 -3.08 -14.31 7.24
C ARG A 340 -2.46 -13.81 8.54
N LEU A 341 -2.47 -12.49 8.75
CA LEU A 341 -1.83 -11.85 9.89
C LEU A 341 -2.53 -12.13 11.22
N ILE A 342 -3.84 -12.38 11.24
CA ILE A 342 -4.54 -12.89 12.44
C ILE A 342 -4.34 -14.40 12.65
N ASN A 343 -3.39 -15.01 11.93
CA ASN A 343 -3.04 -16.44 12.04
C ASN A 343 -4.20 -17.40 11.72
N ASN A 344 -5.06 -17.03 10.75
CA ASN A 344 -6.07 -17.96 10.25
C ASN A 344 -5.37 -19.21 9.67
N PRO A 345 -5.87 -20.43 9.92
CA PRO A 345 -5.15 -21.65 9.57
C PRO A 345 -5.12 -21.98 8.06
N TYR A 346 -5.90 -21.29 7.23
CA TYR A 346 -5.96 -21.48 5.78
C TYR A 346 -6.22 -20.18 5.04
N ASP A 347 -5.78 -20.14 3.78
CA ASP A 347 -6.03 -19.02 2.88
C ASP A 347 -7.51 -18.86 2.57
N MET A 348 -7.93 -17.63 2.45
CA MET A 348 -9.30 -17.29 2.11
C MET A 348 -9.36 -16.31 0.96
N ASN A 349 -10.21 -16.58 -0.01
CA ASN A 349 -10.55 -15.57 -0.99
C ASN A 349 -11.13 -14.34 -0.28
N GLY A 350 -10.56 -13.16 -0.53
CA GLY A 350 -10.98 -11.91 0.09
C GLY A 350 -12.48 -11.59 -0.06
N GLN A 351 -13.16 -12.15 -1.07
CA GLN A 351 -14.61 -12.03 -1.25
C GLN A 351 -15.41 -12.76 -0.14
N LEU A 352 -14.85 -13.82 0.45
CA LEU A 352 -15.48 -14.56 1.55
C LEU A 352 -15.38 -13.82 2.90
N VAL A 353 -14.55 -12.77 2.98
CA VAL A 353 -14.36 -11.93 4.16
C VAL A 353 -15.11 -10.61 3.96
N SER A 354 -16.43 -10.67 3.76
CA SER A 354 -17.23 -9.45 3.65
C SER A 354 -17.71 -8.98 5.01
N GLY A 355 -17.53 -7.69 5.34
CA GLY A 355 -17.95 -7.08 6.59
C GLY A 355 -17.02 -7.43 7.74
N TYR A 356 -17.10 -8.60 8.32
CA TYR A 356 -16.22 -9.03 9.42
C TYR A 356 -15.99 -10.55 9.44
N ARG A 357 -14.94 -10.95 10.15
CA ARG A 357 -14.63 -12.35 10.44
C ARG A 357 -13.97 -12.49 11.80
N PHE A 358 -14.48 -13.43 12.58
CA PHE A 358 -13.85 -13.90 13.80
C PHE A 358 -12.83 -15.01 13.50
N THR A 359 -11.77 -15.11 14.31
CA THR A 359 -10.83 -16.23 14.26
C THR A 359 -11.55 -17.56 14.53
N SER A 360 -11.07 -18.63 13.92
CA SER A 360 -11.56 -19.99 14.19
C SER A 360 -11.26 -20.38 15.64
N GLU A 361 -12.17 -21.10 16.27
CA GLU A 361 -11.99 -21.62 17.64
C GLU A 361 -10.77 -22.55 17.75
N GLU A 362 -10.43 -23.25 16.68
CA GLU A 362 -9.24 -24.11 16.59
C GLU A 362 -7.92 -23.37 16.84
N THR A 363 -7.88 -22.05 16.59
CA THR A 363 -6.67 -21.24 16.82
C THR A 363 -6.45 -20.87 18.28
N GLY A 364 -7.45 -21.04 19.13
CA GLY A 364 -7.44 -20.54 20.51
C GLY A 364 -7.39 -19.01 20.63
N LEU A 365 -7.39 -18.28 19.50
CA LEU A 365 -7.35 -16.81 19.46
C LEU A 365 -8.75 -16.24 19.45
N LYS A 366 -8.94 -15.15 20.21
CA LYS A 366 -10.17 -14.36 20.23
C LYS A 366 -9.95 -13.04 19.53
N GLU A 367 -9.87 -13.06 18.20
CA GLU A 367 -9.68 -11.87 17.37
C GLU A 367 -10.77 -11.76 16.29
N ALA A 368 -11.06 -10.56 15.86
CA ALA A 368 -11.92 -10.30 14.71
C ALA A 368 -11.38 -9.16 13.86
N ILE A 369 -11.50 -9.33 12.54
CA ILE A 369 -11.21 -8.31 11.55
C ILE A 369 -12.53 -7.76 11.00
N ILE A 370 -12.67 -6.44 10.99
CA ILE A 370 -13.86 -5.71 10.56
C ILE A 370 -13.48 -4.83 9.38
N PHE A 371 -14.16 -4.98 8.24
CA PHE A 371 -13.90 -4.22 7.02
C PHE A 371 -15.07 -3.30 6.69
N VAL A 372 -14.78 -2.03 6.58
CA VAL A 372 -15.74 -0.98 6.25
C VAL A 372 -15.34 -0.29 4.95
N THR A 373 -16.27 -0.23 3.99
CA THR A 373 -16.16 0.63 2.81
C THR A 373 -17.10 1.82 3.05
N TYR A 374 -16.55 3.02 3.14
CA TYR A 374 -17.28 4.22 3.55
C TYR A 374 -18.21 4.72 2.42
N LYS A 375 -17.63 5.04 1.25
CA LYS A 375 -18.41 5.43 0.06
C LYS A 375 -18.56 4.20 -0.87
N LYS A 376 -19.78 3.74 -1.06
CA LYS A 376 -20.07 2.58 -1.91
C LYS A 376 -20.46 3.01 -3.32
N ALA A 377 -20.31 2.10 -4.29
CA ALA A 377 -20.71 2.36 -5.66
C ALA A 377 -22.22 2.67 -5.76
N LYS A 378 -22.60 3.61 -6.64
CA LYS A 378 -24.00 4.06 -6.81
C LYS A 378 -25.00 2.94 -7.13
N ASN A 379 -24.55 1.82 -7.69
CA ASN A 379 -25.38 0.69 -8.13
C ASN A 379 -25.31 -0.53 -7.21
N ILE A 380 -24.96 -0.33 -5.93
CA ILE A 380 -24.88 -1.44 -4.97
C ILE A 380 -26.28 -1.92 -4.59
N ARG A 381 -26.44 -3.23 -4.38
CA ARG A 381 -27.69 -3.82 -3.92
C ARG A 381 -28.08 -3.25 -2.55
N LYS A 382 -29.36 -2.95 -2.34
CA LYS A 382 -29.88 -2.38 -1.07
C LYS A 382 -29.51 -3.22 0.15
N GLU A 383 -29.52 -4.54 0.00
CA GLU A 383 -29.25 -5.49 1.08
C GLU A 383 -27.82 -5.40 1.63
N ILE A 384 -26.85 -4.94 0.83
CA ILE A 384 -25.45 -4.79 1.21
C ILE A 384 -24.98 -3.32 1.27
N ASN A 385 -25.92 -2.40 1.12
CA ASN A 385 -25.67 -0.97 1.23
C ASN A 385 -25.77 -0.53 2.72
N TYR A 386 -24.77 -0.88 3.52
CA TYR A 386 -24.65 -0.44 4.92
C TYR A 386 -24.18 1.01 4.97
N ASN A 387 -24.86 1.85 5.73
CA ASN A 387 -24.49 3.26 5.91
C ASN A 387 -23.59 3.41 7.16
N ASN A 388 -22.47 2.66 7.17
CA ASN A 388 -21.48 2.84 8.23
C ASN A 388 -20.92 4.26 8.17
N ARG A 389 -20.84 4.93 9.34
CA ARG A 389 -20.36 6.32 9.41
C ARG A 389 -19.61 6.59 10.70
N PHE A 390 -18.62 7.43 10.64
CA PHE A 390 -18.02 7.98 11.85
C PHE A 390 -18.99 8.98 12.51
N ILE A 391 -19.19 8.85 13.81
CA ILE A 391 -19.88 9.84 14.65
C ILE A 391 -18.90 10.94 15.02
N ASN A 392 -17.67 10.56 15.32
CA ASN A 392 -16.50 11.40 15.54
C ASN A 392 -15.23 10.57 15.27
N ASP A 393 -14.04 11.13 15.49
CA ASP A 393 -12.77 10.47 15.25
C ASP A 393 -12.50 9.21 16.12
N HIS A 394 -13.29 8.97 17.15
CA HIS A 394 -13.19 7.81 18.03
C HIS A 394 -14.32 6.79 17.85
N VAL A 395 -15.46 7.17 17.28
CA VAL A 395 -16.67 6.34 17.29
C VAL A 395 -17.20 6.11 15.89
N LEU A 396 -17.27 4.82 15.51
CA LEU A 396 -17.86 4.37 14.25
C LEU A 396 -19.23 3.75 14.50
N HIS A 397 -20.27 4.30 13.88
CA HIS A 397 -21.58 3.66 13.78
C HIS A 397 -21.52 2.56 12.72
N TYR A 398 -21.75 1.31 13.14
CA TYR A 398 -21.49 0.11 12.38
C TYR A 398 -22.71 -0.79 12.27
N TYR A 399 -22.98 -1.31 11.08
CA TYR A 399 -24.07 -2.26 10.82
C TYR A 399 -23.52 -3.69 10.70
N THR A 400 -24.18 -4.63 11.41
CA THR A 400 -23.88 -6.06 11.30
C THR A 400 -24.32 -6.62 9.95
N LYS A 401 -23.92 -7.86 9.63
CA LYS A 401 -24.41 -8.56 8.44
C LYS A 401 -25.91 -8.83 8.53
N ASN A 402 -26.57 -8.98 7.37
CA ASN A 402 -28.00 -9.31 7.30
C ASN A 402 -28.36 -10.64 7.96
N SER A 403 -27.39 -11.56 8.12
CA SER A 403 -27.57 -12.80 8.89
C SER A 403 -27.62 -12.57 10.41
N ASP A 404 -27.14 -11.42 10.89
CA ASP A 404 -26.90 -11.11 12.31
C ASP A 404 -27.78 -9.93 12.76
N ILE A 405 -29.11 -10.07 12.57
CA ILE A 405 -30.11 -9.04 12.89
C ILE A 405 -30.77 -9.24 14.26
N LYS A 406 -30.41 -10.30 14.98
CA LYS A 406 -30.91 -10.60 16.32
C LYS A 406 -29.82 -10.38 17.37
N LEU A 407 -30.20 -9.90 18.55
CA LEU A 407 -29.25 -9.66 19.65
C LEU A 407 -28.58 -10.94 20.17
N ASP A 408 -29.25 -12.08 20.03
CA ASP A 408 -28.76 -13.40 20.42
C ASP A 408 -27.99 -14.13 19.29
N SER A 409 -27.82 -13.50 18.15
CA SER A 409 -26.97 -14.06 17.07
C SER A 409 -25.54 -14.24 17.58
N ALA A 410 -24.94 -15.39 17.32
CA ALA A 410 -23.63 -15.76 17.85
C ALA A 410 -22.52 -14.70 17.59
N ASN A 411 -22.53 -14.08 16.42
CA ASN A 411 -21.56 -13.02 16.10
C ASN A 411 -21.85 -11.72 16.87
N VAL A 412 -23.12 -11.35 17.06
CA VAL A 412 -23.52 -10.17 17.84
C VAL A 412 -23.10 -10.33 19.30
N VAL A 413 -23.32 -11.52 19.87
CA VAL A 413 -22.86 -11.86 21.23
C VAL A 413 -21.34 -11.74 21.34
N LYS A 414 -20.59 -12.20 20.32
CA LYS A 414 -19.12 -12.06 20.28
C LYS A 414 -18.67 -10.59 20.23
N PHE A 415 -19.37 -9.72 19.50
CA PHE A 415 -19.09 -8.28 19.48
C PHE A 415 -19.31 -7.64 20.86
N MET A 416 -20.43 -7.97 21.51
CA MET A 416 -20.84 -7.37 22.77
C MET A 416 -20.10 -7.92 24.00
N GLY A 417 -19.61 -9.16 23.91
CA GLY A 417 -19.03 -9.89 25.03
C GLY A 417 -17.66 -9.39 25.51
N GLY A 418 -16.99 -8.53 24.73
CA GLY A 418 -15.70 -7.95 25.11
C GLY A 418 -14.51 -8.92 25.14
N GLU A 419 -14.72 -10.19 24.81
CA GLU A 419 -13.67 -11.21 24.81
C GLU A 419 -12.80 -11.19 23.56
N TYR A 420 -13.33 -10.65 22.46
CA TYR A 420 -12.66 -10.59 21.18
C TYR A 420 -11.93 -9.26 20.97
N LYS A 421 -10.67 -9.32 20.55
CA LYS A 421 -9.94 -8.16 20.08
C LYS A 421 -10.44 -7.80 18.68
N LEU A 422 -11.21 -6.72 18.58
CA LEU A 422 -11.78 -6.26 17.32
C LEU A 422 -10.79 -5.33 16.60
N ARG A 423 -10.49 -5.60 15.34
CA ARG A 423 -9.56 -4.84 14.51
C ARG A 423 -10.30 -4.18 13.36
N LEU A 424 -10.22 -2.85 13.27
CA LEU A 424 -10.97 -2.06 12.31
C LEU A 424 -10.12 -1.71 11.08
N PHE A 425 -10.64 -2.03 9.90
CA PHE A 425 -10.06 -1.72 8.60
C PHE A 425 -11.08 -0.92 7.79
N VAL A 426 -10.68 0.26 7.30
CA VAL A 426 -11.57 1.18 6.58
C VAL A 426 -10.95 1.58 5.25
N GLN A 427 -11.78 1.61 4.21
CA GLN A 427 -11.44 2.23 2.94
C GLN A 427 -12.50 3.29 2.58
N LYS A 428 -12.09 4.36 1.89
CA LYS A 428 -13.02 5.40 1.44
C LYS A 428 -13.99 4.82 0.40
N SER A 429 -13.45 4.19 -0.63
CA SER A 429 -14.25 3.62 -1.73
C SER A 429 -13.48 2.50 -2.42
N GLY A 430 -14.18 1.40 -2.75
CA GLY A 430 -13.58 0.32 -3.53
C GLY A 430 -13.13 0.72 -4.95
N ALA A 431 -13.62 1.86 -5.47
CA ALA A 431 -13.16 2.41 -6.75
C ALA A 431 -11.84 3.20 -6.61
N ILE A 432 -11.58 3.76 -5.43
CA ILE A 432 -10.39 4.55 -5.12
C ILE A 432 -9.30 3.66 -4.53
N ASP A 433 -9.62 2.93 -3.46
CA ASP A 433 -8.67 2.15 -2.66
C ASP A 433 -8.47 0.72 -3.19
N GLU A 434 -9.14 0.37 -4.27
CA GLU A 434 -9.10 -0.95 -4.90
C GLU A 434 -9.43 -2.09 -3.91
N THR A 435 -8.42 -2.84 -3.46
CA THR A 435 -8.60 -3.98 -2.56
C THR A 435 -8.01 -3.77 -1.17
N GLU A 436 -7.37 -2.63 -0.91
CA GLU A 436 -6.69 -2.36 0.35
C GLU A 436 -7.52 -1.46 1.29
N PHE A 437 -7.30 -1.65 2.58
CA PHE A 437 -7.99 -0.95 3.66
C PHE A 437 -6.96 -0.41 4.65
N TYR A 438 -7.13 0.81 5.12
CA TYR A 438 -6.36 1.37 6.23
C TYR A 438 -6.71 0.67 7.54
N TYR A 439 -5.71 0.17 8.25
CA TYR A 439 -5.90 -0.32 9.61
C TYR A 439 -5.95 0.86 10.58
N LEU A 440 -7.08 1.02 11.26
CA LEU A 440 -7.31 2.13 12.19
C LEU A 440 -7.09 1.76 13.66
N GLY A 441 -6.62 0.55 13.93
CA GLY A 441 -6.38 0.08 15.28
C GLY A 441 -7.46 -0.86 15.79
N THR A 442 -7.42 -1.09 17.11
CA THR A 442 -8.41 -1.89 17.81
C THR A 442 -9.61 -1.04 18.24
N CYS A 443 -10.76 -1.70 18.37
CA CYS A 443 -11.97 -1.08 18.85
C CYS A 443 -12.74 -2.04 19.77
N ARG A 444 -13.72 -1.51 20.47
CA ARG A 444 -14.64 -2.28 21.31
C ARG A 444 -16.07 -1.80 21.12
N TYR A 445 -17.00 -2.67 21.41
CA TYR A 445 -18.42 -2.34 21.46
C TYR A 445 -18.68 -1.25 22.52
N LEU A 446 -19.40 -0.20 22.15
CA LEU A 446 -19.86 0.83 23.08
C LEU A 446 -21.16 0.35 23.75
N ASN A 447 -21.12 0.14 25.05
CA ASN A 447 -22.24 -0.42 25.81
C ASN A 447 -23.54 0.35 25.59
N ASN A 448 -24.65 -0.39 25.45
CA ASN A 448 -26.01 0.13 25.23
C ASN A 448 -26.20 0.87 23.88
N SER A 449 -25.30 0.75 22.92
CA SER A 449 -25.42 1.39 21.60
C SER A 449 -26.17 0.54 20.58
N VAL A 450 -26.40 -0.76 20.86
CA VAL A 450 -27.11 -1.65 19.92
C VAL A 450 -28.54 -1.23 19.72
N GLN A 451 -28.95 -1.06 18.47
CA GLN A 451 -30.32 -0.72 18.10
C GLN A 451 -30.72 -1.36 16.77
N LYS A 452 -32.04 -1.61 16.64
CA LYS A 452 -32.62 -2.05 15.36
C LYS A 452 -32.96 -0.83 14.54
N GLU A 453 -32.47 -0.79 13.32
CA GLU A 453 -32.74 0.28 12.37
C GLU A 453 -33.31 -0.29 11.07
N THR A 454 -34.01 0.53 10.30
CA THR A 454 -34.48 0.19 8.97
C THR A 454 -33.85 1.15 7.99
N GLN A 455 -33.04 0.61 7.07
CA GLN A 455 -32.37 1.38 6.02
C GLN A 455 -32.83 0.88 4.65
N ASP A 456 -33.34 1.78 3.80
CA ASP A 456 -33.88 1.44 2.47
C ASP A 456 -34.96 0.34 2.49
N GLY A 457 -35.75 0.24 3.62
CA GLY A 457 -36.74 -0.79 3.83
C GLY A 457 -36.17 -2.15 4.32
N VAL A 458 -34.87 -2.26 4.57
CA VAL A 458 -34.21 -3.47 5.06
C VAL A 458 -33.94 -3.34 6.57
N PRO A 459 -34.47 -4.25 7.42
CA PRO A 459 -34.16 -4.27 8.86
C PRO A 459 -32.67 -4.57 9.07
N ARG A 460 -32.05 -3.85 10.01
CA ARG A 460 -30.62 -3.97 10.34
C ARG A 460 -30.41 -3.89 11.84
N LEU A 461 -29.32 -4.45 12.30
CA LEU A 461 -28.82 -4.23 13.66
C LEU A 461 -27.58 -3.34 13.55
N ALA A 462 -27.64 -2.19 14.22
CA ALA A 462 -26.53 -1.25 14.32
C ALA A 462 -25.94 -1.27 15.73
N MET A 463 -24.66 -0.92 15.83
CA MET A 463 -23.95 -0.72 17.09
C MET A 463 -22.83 0.30 16.89
N ASP A 464 -22.42 0.96 17.96
CA ASP A 464 -21.28 1.86 17.93
C ASP A 464 -20.01 1.13 18.37
N LEU A 465 -18.95 1.31 17.61
CA LEU A 465 -17.61 0.78 17.91
C LEU A 465 -16.72 1.94 18.35
N LEU A 466 -16.23 1.87 19.59
CA LEU A 466 -15.30 2.84 20.16
C LEU A 466 -13.88 2.39 19.87
N LEU A 467 -13.12 3.21 19.13
CA LEU A 467 -11.71 2.98 18.85
C LEU A 467 -10.85 3.25 20.08
N ASP A 468 -9.79 2.48 20.25
CA ASP A 468 -8.83 2.68 21.35
C ASP A 468 -7.92 3.90 21.13
N HIS A 469 -7.75 4.33 19.87
CA HIS A 469 -7.04 5.54 19.47
C HIS A 469 -7.88 6.36 18.48
N PRO A 470 -7.79 7.71 18.51
CA PRO A 470 -8.47 8.53 17.52
C PRO A 470 -7.92 8.26 16.12
N VAL A 471 -8.76 8.35 15.13
CA VAL A 471 -8.31 8.38 13.74
C VAL A 471 -7.52 9.68 13.53
N GLU A 472 -6.37 9.58 12.91
CA GLU A 472 -5.57 10.75 12.57
C GLU A 472 -6.41 11.79 11.81
N HIS A 473 -6.26 13.07 12.15
CA HIS A 473 -7.12 14.15 11.70
C HIS A 473 -7.32 14.17 10.17
N ASN A 474 -6.24 14.18 9.41
CA ASN A 474 -6.31 14.23 7.95
C ASN A 474 -7.00 12.99 7.37
N ARG A 475 -6.72 11.82 7.93
CA ARG A 475 -7.35 10.55 7.51
C ARG A 475 -8.83 10.49 7.88
N TYR A 476 -9.20 11.02 9.02
CA TYR A 476 -10.60 11.14 9.43
C TYR A 476 -11.40 11.97 8.42
N HIS A 477 -10.89 13.14 8.06
CA HIS A 477 -11.49 14.01 7.05
C HIS A 477 -11.56 13.32 5.68
N THR A 478 -10.52 12.59 5.29
CA THR A 478 -10.55 11.80 4.04
C THR A 478 -11.73 10.84 3.97
N PHE A 479 -12.13 10.22 5.08
CA PHE A 479 -13.28 9.29 5.08
C PHE A 479 -14.61 10.00 5.06
N ILE A 480 -14.80 11.06 5.86
CA ILE A 480 -16.11 11.71 6.05
C ILE A 480 -16.48 12.68 4.92
N ASP A 481 -15.50 13.30 4.28
CA ASP A 481 -15.67 14.22 3.15
C ASP A 481 -15.81 13.45 1.83
#